data_8e027de42a0048da3c12b3fa6d200b1f
#
_entry.id   8e027de42a0048da3c12b3fa6d200b1f
#
_cell.length_a   1.000
_cell.length_b   1.000
_cell.length_c   1.000
_cell.angle_alpha   90.00
_cell.angle_beta   90.00
_cell.angle_gamma   90.00
#
_symmetry.space_group_name_H-M   'P 1'
#
loop_
_entity.id
_entity.type
_entity.pdbx_description
1 polymer ?
#
loop_
_entity_poly.entity_id
_entity_poly.type
_entity_poly.pdbx_seq_one_letter_code
_entity_poly.pdbx_strand_id
1 'polypeptide(L)'
;MQKRILVLLLCVITSLTWSQKAHRHNAMSLSEIGFMVGGSYYIGDLNQQHFRHTNIAGQLLYRYNINARLAYRLNFTYGKIEGYDSEQKGAFYQNRNLSFQSDLFEFGSGIEVTYFPFEIGNRRYKGTAYLLAELSLTRINPVANYNGALVELQPLGTEGQGTELADRGKYSRVQLGVPLALGARLSLSPNIALNIEYGIRFMFTDYLDDVGGYRYADPTLLAAANGPTSAALSNRSLDGNRYGQRGNKATRDWYTFFGIGLMIRMGGKGSCPSDFR
;
A
#
# COMPACT_ATOMS: atom_id res chain seq x y z
N MET A 1 -10.95 -23.74 -2.61
CA MET A 1 -9.87 -22.96 -3.25
C MET A 1 -8.72 -22.63 -2.30
N GLN A 2 -8.94 -22.20 -1.07
CA GLN A 2 -7.87 -21.84 -0.10
C GLN A 2 -6.83 -22.93 0.18
N LYS A 3 -7.24 -24.20 0.32
CA LYS A 3 -6.29 -25.31 0.57
C LYS A 3 -5.32 -25.56 -0.59
N ARG A 4 -5.74 -25.32 -1.85
CA ARG A 4 -4.88 -25.50 -3.04
C ARG A 4 -3.84 -24.39 -3.19
N ILE A 5 -4.17 -23.15 -2.77
CA ILE A 5 -3.25 -22.01 -2.77
C ILE A 5 -2.17 -22.20 -1.70
N LEU A 6 -2.54 -22.74 -0.51
CA LEU A 6 -1.59 -23.02 0.57
C LEU A 6 -0.57 -24.11 0.17
N VAL A 7 -1.02 -25.15 -0.52
CA VAL A 7 -0.15 -26.23 -1.03
C VAL A 7 0.80 -25.71 -2.11
N LEU A 8 0.34 -24.86 -3.03
CA LEU A 8 1.20 -24.23 -4.03
C LEU A 8 2.26 -23.33 -3.41
N LEU A 9 1.89 -22.54 -2.39
CA LEU A 9 2.84 -21.72 -1.63
C LEU A 9 3.89 -22.58 -0.90
N LEU A 10 3.48 -23.69 -0.28
CA LEU A 10 4.40 -24.63 0.39
C LEU A 10 5.34 -25.30 -0.62
N CYS A 11 4.87 -25.71 -1.80
CA CYS A 11 5.71 -26.31 -2.85
C CYS A 11 6.73 -25.31 -3.42
N VAL A 12 6.39 -24.03 -3.54
CA VAL A 12 7.34 -22.98 -3.95
C VAL A 12 8.42 -22.77 -2.90
N ILE A 13 8.07 -22.79 -1.60
CA ILE A 13 9.02 -22.63 -0.50
C ILE A 13 9.98 -23.82 -0.43
N THR A 14 9.50 -25.07 -0.61
CA THR A 14 10.34 -26.27 -0.56
C THR A 14 11.27 -26.39 -1.77
N SER A 15 10.88 -25.93 -2.95
CA SER A 15 11.75 -25.91 -4.15
C SER A 15 12.88 -24.87 -4.05
N LEU A 16 12.72 -23.83 -3.26
CA LEU A 16 13.75 -22.81 -3.01
C LEU A 16 14.88 -23.31 -2.09
N THR A 17 14.64 -24.33 -1.25
CA THR A 17 15.64 -24.84 -0.30
C THR A 17 16.65 -25.81 -0.90
N TRP A 18 16.39 -26.40 -2.08
CA TRP A 18 17.26 -27.41 -2.68
C TRP A 18 18.33 -26.88 -3.64
N SER A 19 18.40 -25.58 -3.89
CA SER A 19 19.38 -24.99 -4.84
C SER A 19 20.58 -24.32 -4.17
N GLN A 20 20.90 -24.57 -2.91
CA GLN A 20 22.01 -23.92 -2.23
C GLN A 20 23.28 -24.77 -2.20
N LYS A 21 23.93 -24.95 -3.35
CA LYS A 21 25.39 -25.12 -3.34
C LYS A 21 26.02 -23.76 -3.09
N ALA A 22 26.50 -23.56 -1.87
CA ALA A 22 27.21 -22.34 -1.46
C ALA A 22 28.49 -22.18 -2.29
N HIS A 23 28.43 -21.46 -3.40
CA HIS A 23 29.62 -20.85 -3.96
C HIS A 23 30.03 -19.71 -2.99
N ARG A 24 31.21 -19.87 -2.36
CA ARG A 24 31.91 -18.76 -1.66
C ARG A 24 32.16 -17.66 -2.69
N HIS A 25 31.25 -16.71 -2.83
CA HIS A 25 31.46 -15.51 -3.61
C HIS A 25 32.08 -14.42 -2.73
N ASN A 26 33.01 -13.67 -3.32
CA ASN A 26 33.57 -12.40 -2.85
C ASN A 26 32.53 -11.62 -2.02
N ALA A 27 32.98 -11.01 -0.93
CA ALA A 27 32.13 -10.33 0.03
C ALA A 27 31.08 -9.45 -0.67
N MET A 28 29.85 -9.92 -0.69
CA MET A 28 28.69 -9.22 -1.25
C MET A 28 28.38 -8.03 -0.35
N SER A 29 28.02 -6.89 -0.94
CA SER A 29 27.49 -5.79 -0.14
C SER A 29 26.18 -6.21 0.49
N LEU A 30 26.15 -6.27 1.82
CA LEU A 30 24.99 -6.77 2.54
C LEU A 30 23.83 -5.75 2.60
N SER A 31 24.15 -4.45 2.57
CA SER A 31 23.16 -3.40 2.81
C SER A 31 23.10 -2.38 1.68
N GLU A 32 21.90 -1.96 1.39
CA GLU A 32 21.58 -0.89 0.45
C GLU A 32 20.52 0.04 1.06
N ILE A 33 20.64 1.33 0.80
CA ILE A 33 19.64 2.32 1.14
C ILE A 33 19.16 3.02 -0.12
N GLY A 34 17.91 3.37 -0.20
CA GLY A 34 17.36 4.02 -1.37
C GLY A 34 16.17 4.92 -1.09
N PHE A 35 15.92 5.71 -2.10
CA PHE A 35 14.79 6.62 -2.12
C PHE A 35 14.08 6.51 -3.47
N MET A 36 12.75 6.48 -3.46
CA MET A 36 11.91 6.46 -4.66
C MET A 36 10.88 7.59 -4.60
N VAL A 37 10.57 8.14 -5.76
CA VAL A 37 9.48 9.10 -5.98
C VAL A 37 8.55 8.55 -7.04
N GLY A 38 7.27 8.76 -6.87
CA GLY A 38 6.28 8.28 -7.80
C GLY A 38 4.87 8.74 -7.46
N GLY A 39 3.91 7.87 -7.62
CA GLY A 39 2.51 8.15 -7.34
C GLY A 39 1.82 7.09 -6.51
N SER A 40 0.77 7.51 -5.82
CA SER A 40 -0.18 6.62 -5.16
C SER A 40 -1.60 6.93 -5.60
N TYR A 41 -2.44 5.91 -5.69
CA TYR A 41 -3.86 6.03 -5.97
C TYR A 41 -4.66 4.92 -5.28
N TYR A 42 -5.93 5.20 -5.04
CA TYR A 42 -6.88 4.34 -4.35
C TYR A 42 -7.73 3.55 -5.34
N ILE A 43 -8.10 2.32 -4.96
CA ILE A 43 -9.14 1.51 -5.59
C ILE A 43 -10.04 0.91 -4.51
N GLY A 44 -11.33 1.13 -4.64
CA GLY A 44 -12.37 0.64 -3.74
C GLY A 44 -13.73 1.23 -4.10
N ASP A 45 -14.56 1.51 -3.10
CA ASP A 45 -15.96 1.94 -3.30
C ASP A 45 -16.10 3.30 -4.00
N LEU A 46 -15.16 4.23 -3.77
CA LEU A 46 -15.19 5.60 -4.31
C LEU A 46 -14.31 5.81 -5.54
N ASN A 47 -13.55 4.81 -5.98
CA ASN A 47 -12.81 4.82 -7.24
C ASN A 47 -12.51 3.39 -7.70
N GLN A 48 -12.93 3.05 -8.93
CA GLN A 48 -12.69 1.73 -9.54
C GLN A 48 -11.72 1.79 -10.73
N GLN A 49 -11.14 2.95 -11.00
CA GLN A 49 -10.27 3.17 -12.16
C GLN A 49 -8.81 3.30 -11.75
N HIS A 50 -7.94 2.54 -12.42
CA HIS A 50 -6.50 2.65 -12.25
C HIS A 50 -5.98 4.03 -12.68
N PHE A 51 -4.96 4.51 -11.97
CA PHE A 51 -4.27 5.79 -12.21
C PHE A 51 -5.13 7.05 -12.10
N ARG A 52 -6.40 6.90 -11.72
CA ARG A 52 -7.26 8.06 -11.46
C ARG A 52 -6.91 8.64 -10.11
N HIS A 53 -6.86 9.98 -10.01
CA HIS A 53 -6.44 10.69 -8.79
C HIS A 53 -5.10 10.18 -8.24
N THR A 54 -4.12 10.08 -9.14
CA THR A 54 -2.76 9.78 -8.74
C THR A 54 -2.13 10.99 -8.08
N ASN A 55 -1.75 10.84 -6.82
CA ASN A 55 -1.06 11.84 -6.04
C ASN A 55 0.43 11.51 -5.92
N ILE A 56 1.26 12.53 -5.69
CA ILE A 56 2.70 12.33 -5.46
C ILE A 56 2.91 11.48 -4.21
N ALA A 57 3.81 10.52 -4.31
CA ALA A 57 4.23 9.67 -3.21
C ALA A 57 5.74 9.46 -3.20
N GLY A 58 6.29 9.25 -2.02
CA GLY A 58 7.70 8.99 -1.81
C GLY A 58 7.91 7.77 -0.92
N GLN A 59 9.02 7.06 -1.15
CA GLN A 59 9.38 5.88 -0.39
C GLN A 59 10.86 5.89 -0.06
N LEU A 60 11.19 5.73 1.22
CA LEU A 60 12.52 5.39 1.72
C LEU A 60 12.59 3.89 1.90
N LEU A 61 13.68 3.26 1.49
CA LEU A 61 13.82 1.82 1.61
C LEU A 61 15.24 1.42 2.05
N TYR A 62 15.30 0.41 2.87
CA TYR A 62 16.50 -0.28 3.28
C TYR A 62 16.42 -1.72 2.84
N ARG A 63 17.49 -2.25 2.25
CA ARG A 63 17.58 -3.63 1.78
C ARG A 63 18.81 -4.29 2.39
N TYR A 64 18.60 -5.45 2.98
CA TYR A 64 19.64 -6.33 3.46
C TYR A 64 19.70 -7.57 2.56
N ASN A 65 20.76 -7.70 1.76
CA ASN A 65 20.93 -8.80 0.84
C ASN A 65 21.37 -10.06 1.60
N ILE A 66 20.49 -11.03 1.76
CA ILE A 66 20.78 -12.33 2.38
C ILE A 66 21.66 -13.16 1.46
N ASN A 67 21.37 -13.12 0.17
CA ASN A 67 22.18 -13.70 -0.90
C ASN A 67 21.94 -12.92 -2.23
N ALA A 68 22.52 -13.40 -3.34
CA ALA A 68 22.43 -12.72 -4.63
C ALA A 68 21.00 -12.65 -5.21
N ARG A 69 20.03 -13.40 -4.65
CA ARG A 69 18.64 -13.43 -5.13
C ARG A 69 17.60 -13.12 -4.07
N LEU A 70 17.97 -13.15 -2.80
CA LEU A 70 17.05 -12.97 -1.69
C LEU A 70 17.51 -11.80 -0.84
N ALA A 71 16.63 -10.88 -0.57
CA ALA A 71 16.88 -9.77 0.31
C ALA A 71 15.71 -9.56 1.29
N TYR A 72 16.04 -9.15 2.49
CA TYR A 72 15.11 -8.58 3.45
C TYR A 72 14.98 -7.09 3.18
N ARG A 73 13.75 -6.59 3.16
CA ARG A 73 13.48 -5.18 2.87
C ARG A 73 12.64 -4.54 3.95
N LEU A 74 13.01 -3.32 4.29
CA LEU A 74 12.20 -2.40 5.08
C LEU A 74 11.91 -1.18 4.21
N ASN A 75 10.69 -0.67 4.28
CA ASN A 75 10.36 0.58 3.63
C ASN A 75 9.46 1.47 4.50
N PHE A 76 9.56 2.76 4.25
CA PHE A 76 8.69 3.78 4.77
C PHE A 76 8.14 4.58 3.60
N THR A 77 6.82 4.56 3.40
CA THR A 77 6.14 5.22 2.30
C THR A 77 5.24 6.32 2.83
N TYR A 78 5.32 7.48 2.21
CA TYR A 78 4.37 8.57 2.36
C TYR A 78 3.65 8.77 1.03
N GLY A 79 2.33 8.93 1.07
CA GLY A 79 1.51 9.21 -0.09
C GLY A 79 0.16 9.79 0.29
N LYS A 80 -0.61 10.15 -0.71
CA LYS A 80 -1.99 10.61 -0.56
C LYS A 80 -2.88 9.81 -1.49
N ILE A 81 -4.06 9.43 -1.00
CA ILE A 81 -5.12 8.79 -1.79
C ILE A 81 -6.40 9.59 -1.69
N GLU A 82 -7.21 9.52 -2.73
CA GLU A 82 -8.50 10.19 -2.79
C GLU A 82 -9.46 9.47 -3.74
N GLY A 83 -10.75 9.70 -3.55
CA GLY A 83 -11.81 9.16 -4.39
C GLY A 83 -13.06 10.05 -4.35
N TYR A 84 -13.75 10.12 -5.50
CA TYR A 84 -14.92 10.99 -5.71
C TYR A 84 -15.98 10.26 -6.51
N ASP A 85 -17.15 10.05 -5.91
CA ASP A 85 -18.30 9.46 -6.58
C ASP A 85 -18.78 10.28 -7.78
N SER A 86 -18.77 11.61 -7.64
CA SER A 86 -19.20 12.54 -8.69
C SER A 86 -18.48 12.36 -10.03
N GLU A 87 -17.32 11.72 -10.01
CA GLU A 87 -16.53 11.46 -11.21
C GLU A 87 -16.65 10.03 -11.72
N GLN A 88 -17.31 9.14 -10.98
CA GLN A 88 -17.56 7.79 -11.43
C GLN A 88 -18.69 7.75 -12.46
N LYS A 89 -18.61 6.76 -13.37
CA LYS A 89 -19.67 6.51 -14.34
C LYS A 89 -20.82 5.76 -13.67
N GLY A 90 -22.05 6.25 -13.85
CA GLY A 90 -23.26 5.61 -13.35
C GLY A 90 -24.06 6.50 -12.40
N ALA A 91 -25.38 6.51 -12.58
CA ALA A 91 -26.30 7.34 -11.81
C ALA A 91 -26.25 7.05 -10.30
N PHE A 92 -25.97 5.82 -9.92
CA PHE A 92 -25.82 5.43 -8.52
C PHE A 92 -24.70 6.21 -7.82
N TYR A 93 -23.50 6.23 -8.38
CA TYR A 93 -22.36 6.92 -7.77
C TYR A 93 -22.56 8.44 -7.78
N GLN A 94 -23.02 8.99 -8.90
CA GLN A 94 -23.32 10.43 -9.00
C GLN A 94 -24.36 10.85 -7.98
N ASN A 95 -25.41 10.02 -7.73
CA ASN A 95 -26.39 10.29 -6.70
C ASN A 95 -25.81 10.15 -5.30
N ARG A 96 -25.02 9.11 -5.00
CA ARG A 96 -24.39 8.87 -3.69
C ARG A 96 -23.46 10.02 -3.28
N ASN A 97 -22.68 10.57 -4.22
CA ASN A 97 -21.91 11.79 -4.10
C ASN A 97 -20.96 11.87 -2.89
N LEU A 98 -20.43 10.74 -2.46
CA LEU A 98 -19.42 10.66 -1.42
C LEU A 98 -18.04 11.03 -1.96
N SER A 99 -17.17 11.51 -1.10
CA SER A 99 -15.77 11.82 -1.44
C SER A 99 -14.89 11.73 -0.21
N PHE A 100 -13.63 11.36 -0.42
CA PHE A 100 -12.63 11.35 0.64
C PHE A 100 -11.24 11.71 0.11
N GLN A 101 -10.37 12.10 1.02
CA GLN A 101 -8.93 12.22 0.86
C GLN A 101 -8.27 11.65 2.12
N SER A 102 -7.11 11.02 1.99
CA SER A 102 -6.35 10.52 3.13
C SER A 102 -4.86 10.57 2.86
N ASP A 103 -4.10 11.15 3.77
CA ASP A 103 -2.66 10.95 3.82
C ASP A 103 -2.35 9.57 4.34
N LEU A 104 -1.33 8.92 3.77
CA LEU A 104 -0.85 7.60 4.11
C LEU A 104 0.57 7.67 4.64
N PHE A 105 0.81 7.01 5.77
CA PHE A 105 2.13 6.70 6.30
C PHE A 105 2.23 5.19 6.46
N GLU A 106 2.97 4.53 5.58
CA GLU A 106 3.15 3.08 5.60
C GLU A 106 4.56 2.72 6.09
N PHE A 107 4.64 1.76 6.99
CA PHE A 107 5.87 1.03 7.32
C PHE A 107 5.70 -0.40 6.86
N GLY A 108 6.56 -0.85 5.94
CA GLY A 108 6.56 -2.19 5.37
C GLY A 108 7.82 -2.96 5.74
N SER A 109 7.66 -4.27 5.88
CA SER A 109 8.74 -5.22 6.16
C SER A 109 8.47 -6.52 5.43
N GLY A 110 9.46 -7.04 4.68
CA GLY A 110 9.25 -8.25 3.92
C GLY A 110 10.45 -8.76 3.15
N ILE A 111 10.16 -9.58 2.16
CA ILE A 111 11.15 -10.32 1.38
C ILE A 111 11.05 -9.92 -0.09
N GLU A 112 12.22 -9.63 -0.65
CA GLU A 112 12.40 -9.39 -2.08
C GLU A 112 13.17 -10.55 -2.71
N VAL A 113 12.67 -11.05 -3.84
CA VAL A 113 13.29 -12.13 -4.62
C VAL A 113 13.60 -11.61 -6.02
N THR A 114 14.87 -11.67 -6.43
CA THR A 114 15.31 -11.25 -7.76
C THR A 114 15.38 -12.42 -8.73
N TYR A 115 15.02 -12.18 -9.99
CA TYR A 115 15.05 -13.18 -11.06
C TYR A 115 16.49 -13.60 -11.40
N PHE A 116 17.37 -12.62 -11.65
CA PHE A 116 18.80 -12.87 -11.83
C PHE A 116 19.57 -12.58 -10.54
N PRO A 117 20.70 -13.27 -10.29
CA PRO A 117 21.62 -12.87 -9.22
C PRO A 117 22.07 -11.42 -9.43
N PHE A 118 21.72 -10.54 -8.51
CA PHE A 118 21.98 -9.10 -8.66
C PHE A 118 22.76 -8.54 -7.47
N GLU A 119 23.79 -7.78 -7.80
CA GLU A 119 24.55 -6.95 -6.87
C GLU A 119 24.88 -5.62 -7.56
N ILE A 120 24.74 -4.50 -6.85
CA ILE A 120 25.10 -3.19 -7.40
C ILE A 120 26.57 -3.18 -7.78
N GLY A 121 26.90 -2.78 -9.02
CA GLY A 121 28.26 -2.75 -9.58
C GLY A 121 28.70 -4.09 -10.19
N ASN A 122 27.86 -5.10 -10.24
CA ASN A 122 28.17 -6.35 -10.93
C ASN A 122 28.19 -6.12 -12.45
N ARG A 123 29.28 -6.56 -13.11
CA ARG A 123 29.45 -6.39 -14.56
C ARG A 123 28.68 -7.43 -15.39
N ARG A 124 28.41 -8.61 -14.83
CA ARG A 124 27.74 -9.72 -15.54
C ARG A 124 26.23 -9.52 -15.57
N TYR A 125 25.61 -9.18 -14.43
CA TYR A 125 24.18 -8.95 -14.30
C TYR A 125 23.94 -7.49 -13.93
N LYS A 126 23.82 -6.65 -14.96
CA LYS A 126 23.60 -5.20 -14.77
C LYS A 126 22.16 -4.87 -14.36
N GLY A 127 21.20 -5.78 -14.61
CA GLY A 127 19.81 -5.57 -14.29
C GLY A 127 19.09 -6.86 -13.92
N THR A 128 17.99 -6.73 -13.18
CA THR A 128 17.11 -7.84 -12.79
C THR A 128 15.72 -7.32 -12.54
N ALA A 129 14.71 -8.17 -12.80
CA ALA A 129 13.39 -8.00 -12.22
C ALA A 129 13.36 -8.59 -10.81
N TYR A 130 12.40 -8.15 -9.99
CA TYR A 130 12.17 -8.71 -8.66
C TYR A 130 10.69 -8.74 -8.30
N LEU A 131 10.36 -9.63 -7.38
CA LEU A 131 9.09 -9.68 -6.69
C LEU A 131 9.30 -9.35 -5.22
N LEU A 132 8.37 -8.59 -4.65
CA LEU A 132 8.36 -8.19 -3.25
C LEU A 132 7.05 -8.63 -2.61
N ALA A 133 7.14 -9.19 -1.42
CA ALA A 133 6.00 -9.45 -0.56
C ALA A 133 6.32 -8.97 0.87
N GLU A 134 5.43 -8.16 1.42
CA GLU A 134 5.61 -7.53 2.73
C GLU A 134 4.38 -7.65 3.61
N LEU A 135 4.57 -7.40 4.89
CA LEU A 135 3.52 -6.99 5.82
C LEU A 135 3.71 -5.52 6.12
N SER A 136 2.63 -4.76 6.15
CA SER A 136 2.70 -3.33 6.43
C SER A 136 1.70 -2.88 7.49
N LEU A 137 2.10 -1.84 8.20
CA LEU A 137 1.24 -1.02 9.05
C LEU A 137 1.07 0.33 8.36
N THR A 138 -0.17 0.67 8.03
CA THR A 138 -0.50 1.91 7.33
C THR A 138 -1.37 2.77 8.20
N ARG A 139 -0.89 3.96 8.54
CA ARG A 139 -1.71 5.00 9.17
C ARG A 139 -2.48 5.76 8.10
N ILE A 140 -3.79 5.87 8.29
CA ILE A 140 -4.73 6.58 7.44
C ILE A 140 -5.43 7.69 8.22
N ASN A 141 -5.92 8.70 7.52
CA ASN A 141 -6.78 9.73 8.08
C ASN A 141 -7.77 10.23 7.03
N PRO A 142 -8.85 9.49 6.75
CA PRO A 142 -9.83 9.91 5.77
C PRO A 142 -10.52 11.21 6.21
N VAL A 143 -10.51 12.20 5.32
CA VAL A 143 -11.15 13.51 5.48
C VAL A 143 -12.05 13.79 4.28
N ALA A 144 -13.11 14.57 4.48
CA ALA A 144 -13.95 15.06 3.40
C ALA A 144 -14.17 16.57 3.51
N ASN A 145 -14.43 17.22 2.38
CA ASN A 145 -14.78 18.64 2.38
C ASN A 145 -16.23 18.83 2.84
N TYR A 146 -16.40 19.66 3.86
CA TYR A 146 -17.71 20.11 4.35
C TYR A 146 -17.68 21.62 4.58
N ASN A 147 -18.51 22.35 3.83
CA ASN A 147 -18.60 23.81 3.88
C ASN A 147 -17.24 24.53 3.69
N GLY A 148 -16.39 24.01 2.81
CA GLY A 148 -15.08 24.59 2.51
C GLY A 148 -13.94 24.19 3.46
N ALA A 149 -14.22 23.40 4.51
CA ALA A 149 -13.23 22.88 5.44
C ALA A 149 -13.04 21.36 5.29
N LEU A 150 -11.82 20.87 5.47
CA LEU A 150 -11.55 19.42 5.56
C LEU A 150 -11.89 18.92 6.96
N VAL A 151 -12.78 17.94 7.05
CA VAL A 151 -13.27 17.36 8.30
C VAL A 151 -12.87 15.89 8.37
N GLU A 152 -12.30 15.45 9.49
CA GLU A 152 -11.93 14.07 9.72
C GLU A 152 -13.16 13.18 9.87
N LEU A 153 -13.25 12.10 9.08
CA LEU A 153 -14.43 11.23 9.02
C LEU A 153 -14.46 10.22 10.17
N GLN A 154 -13.32 9.63 10.51
CA GLN A 154 -13.24 8.60 11.55
C GLN A 154 -13.80 9.03 12.92
N PRO A 155 -13.52 10.26 13.45
CA PRO A 155 -14.10 10.70 14.71
C PRO A 155 -15.60 10.92 14.66
N LEU A 156 -16.14 11.23 13.47
CA LEU A 156 -17.56 11.46 13.28
C LEU A 156 -18.39 10.16 13.34
N GLY A 157 -17.78 9.01 13.00
CA GLY A 157 -18.51 7.74 12.94
C GLY A 157 -19.70 7.82 11.98
N THR A 158 -19.42 8.14 10.71
CA THR A 158 -20.42 8.44 9.66
C THR A 158 -21.40 7.30 9.39
N GLU A 159 -21.07 6.07 9.75
CA GLU A 159 -21.94 4.88 9.69
C GLU A 159 -22.54 4.49 11.05
N GLY A 160 -22.50 5.40 12.03
CA GLY A 160 -22.98 5.13 13.40
C GLY A 160 -21.97 4.39 14.27
N GLN A 161 -20.72 4.22 13.83
CA GLN A 161 -19.69 3.51 14.58
C GLN A 161 -19.47 4.18 15.96
N GLY A 162 -19.43 3.33 17.00
CA GLY A 162 -19.30 3.76 18.39
C GLY A 162 -20.60 4.26 19.03
N THR A 163 -21.74 4.03 18.39
CA THR A 163 -23.09 4.26 18.91
C THR A 163 -23.92 2.97 18.83
N GLU A 164 -25.13 2.99 19.38
CA GLU A 164 -26.09 1.89 19.27
C GLU A 164 -26.63 1.66 17.84
N LEU A 165 -26.32 2.57 16.91
CA LEU A 165 -26.74 2.48 15.50
C LEU A 165 -25.88 1.51 14.68
N ALA A 166 -24.73 1.09 15.19
CA ALA A 166 -23.84 0.15 14.53
C ALA A 166 -23.30 -0.89 15.53
N ASP A 167 -23.23 -2.15 15.08
CA ASP A 167 -22.68 -3.27 15.87
C ASP A 167 -21.15 -3.19 16.04
N ARG A 168 -20.51 -2.05 15.70
CA ARG A 168 -19.05 -1.87 15.67
C ARG A 168 -18.65 -0.57 16.34
N GLY A 169 -17.50 -0.63 16.99
CA GLY A 169 -16.75 0.57 17.38
C GLY A 169 -16.16 1.30 16.18
N LYS A 170 -15.60 2.47 16.43
CA LYS A 170 -14.83 3.22 15.41
C LYS A 170 -13.64 2.40 14.96
N TYR A 171 -13.36 2.40 13.64
CA TYR A 171 -12.21 1.68 13.10
C TYR A 171 -10.87 2.31 13.53
N SER A 172 -9.81 1.51 13.57
CA SER A 172 -8.47 2.01 13.86
C SER A 172 -7.95 2.85 12.69
N ARG A 173 -7.20 3.92 12.99
CA ARG A 173 -6.46 4.66 11.96
C ARG A 173 -5.16 3.98 11.55
N VAL A 174 -4.71 2.98 12.28
CA VAL A 174 -3.56 2.14 11.89
C VAL A 174 -4.11 0.81 11.42
N GLN A 175 -3.84 0.49 10.18
CA GLN A 175 -4.37 -0.67 9.47
C GLN A 175 -3.26 -1.60 9.03
N LEU A 176 -3.51 -2.90 9.07
CA LEU A 176 -2.62 -3.93 8.57
C LEU A 176 -2.87 -4.14 7.07
N GLY A 177 -1.80 -4.37 6.31
CA GLY A 177 -1.87 -4.66 4.88
C GLY A 177 -0.80 -5.63 4.41
N VAL A 178 -0.98 -6.10 3.17
CA VAL A 178 -0.02 -6.95 2.46
C VAL A 178 0.36 -6.27 1.15
N PRO A 179 1.49 -5.53 1.12
CA PRO A 179 2.09 -5.06 -0.11
C PRO A 179 2.64 -6.22 -0.95
N LEU A 180 2.24 -6.26 -2.22
CA LEU A 180 2.85 -7.10 -3.25
C LEU A 180 3.35 -6.20 -4.37
N ALA A 181 4.63 -6.30 -4.75
CA ALA A 181 5.19 -5.46 -5.79
C ALA A 181 6.02 -6.25 -6.80
N LEU A 182 6.01 -5.75 -8.02
CA LEU A 182 6.90 -6.11 -9.11
C LEU A 182 7.80 -4.92 -9.40
N GLY A 183 9.08 -5.17 -9.57
CA GLY A 183 10.01 -4.10 -9.91
C GLY A 183 11.17 -4.58 -10.78
N ALA A 184 11.97 -3.60 -11.19
CA ALA A 184 13.19 -3.82 -11.92
C ALA A 184 14.31 -2.97 -11.33
N ARG A 185 15.54 -3.51 -11.37
CA ARG A 185 16.76 -2.85 -10.90
C ARG A 185 17.79 -2.81 -12.01
N LEU A 186 18.47 -1.70 -12.15
CA LEU A 186 19.54 -1.51 -13.11
C LEU A 186 20.74 -0.87 -12.42
N SER A 187 21.89 -1.55 -12.42
CA SER A 187 23.16 -0.99 -11.91
C SER A 187 23.66 0.09 -12.85
N LEU A 188 23.69 1.34 -12.37
CA LEU A 188 24.16 2.50 -13.13
C LEU A 188 25.66 2.72 -12.93
N SER A 189 26.15 2.42 -11.73
CA SER A 189 27.55 2.60 -11.37
C SER A 189 27.98 1.51 -10.37
N PRO A 190 29.26 1.46 -9.96
CA PRO A 190 29.71 0.50 -8.95
C PRO A 190 28.96 0.57 -7.62
N ASN A 191 28.34 1.71 -7.30
CA ASN A 191 27.69 1.95 -6.00
C ASN A 191 26.23 2.37 -6.11
N ILE A 192 25.68 2.61 -7.32
CA ILE A 192 24.35 3.16 -7.52
C ILE A 192 23.56 2.27 -8.49
N ALA A 193 22.32 1.98 -8.14
CA ALA A 193 21.35 1.34 -9.02
C ALA A 193 20.07 2.16 -9.14
N LEU A 194 19.48 2.14 -10.32
CA LEU A 194 18.10 2.58 -10.56
C LEU A 194 17.15 1.49 -10.11
N ASN A 195 16.06 1.89 -9.47
CA ASN A 195 14.96 1.02 -9.07
C ASN A 195 13.65 1.55 -9.66
N ILE A 196 12.85 0.67 -10.25
CA ILE A 196 11.50 0.98 -10.75
C ILE A 196 10.58 -0.06 -10.12
N GLU A 197 9.45 0.38 -9.56
CA GLU A 197 8.53 -0.49 -8.84
C GLU A 197 7.08 -0.11 -9.11
N TYR A 198 6.24 -1.13 -9.18
CA TYR A 198 4.78 -1.04 -9.12
C TYR A 198 4.27 -2.04 -8.12
N GLY A 199 3.52 -1.60 -7.13
CA GLY A 199 3.02 -2.48 -6.07
C GLY A 199 1.61 -2.13 -5.63
N ILE A 200 0.85 -3.18 -5.32
CA ILE A 200 -0.51 -3.13 -4.80
C ILE A 200 -0.46 -3.43 -3.30
N ARG A 201 -1.20 -2.68 -2.50
CA ARG A 201 -1.34 -2.84 -1.05
C ARG A 201 -2.75 -3.32 -0.74
N PHE A 202 -2.89 -4.61 -0.51
CA PHE A 202 -4.15 -5.23 -0.07
C PHE A 202 -4.35 -4.94 1.41
N MET A 203 -5.39 -4.18 1.74
CA MET A 203 -5.68 -3.81 3.12
C MET A 203 -6.63 -4.80 3.77
N PHE A 204 -6.47 -5.04 5.08
CA PHE A 204 -7.42 -5.88 5.83
C PHE A 204 -8.62 -5.09 6.35
N THR A 205 -8.80 -3.88 5.86
CA THR A 205 -9.90 -2.99 6.19
C THR A 205 -10.69 -2.60 4.94
N ASP A 206 -11.94 -2.20 5.15
CA ASP A 206 -12.86 -1.62 4.18
C ASP A 206 -13.12 -0.14 4.51
N TYR A 207 -12.18 0.50 5.23
CA TYR A 207 -12.35 1.85 5.73
C TYR A 207 -11.17 2.77 5.36
N LEU A 208 -10.53 2.55 4.21
CA LEU A 208 -9.57 3.52 3.68
C LEU A 208 -10.25 4.83 3.29
N ASP A 209 -11.50 4.72 2.84
CA ASP A 209 -12.36 5.80 2.36
C ASP A 209 -13.50 6.16 3.32
N ASP A 210 -13.55 5.56 4.54
CA ASP A 210 -14.65 5.69 5.51
C ASP A 210 -15.98 5.03 5.05
N VAL A 211 -15.95 4.16 4.03
CA VAL A 211 -17.15 3.52 3.45
C VAL A 211 -17.04 2.01 3.55
N GLY A 212 -17.52 1.40 4.61
CA GLY A 212 -17.53 -0.05 4.81
C GLY A 212 -18.91 -0.64 5.09
N GLY A 213 -19.92 0.19 5.31
CA GLY A 213 -21.29 -0.22 5.60
C GLY A 213 -22.15 -0.36 4.35
N TYR A 214 -23.00 -1.39 4.33
CA TYR A 214 -23.94 -1.57 3.23
C TYR A 214 -25.07 -0.54 3.23
N ARG A 215 -25.51 -0.08 4.41
CA ARG A 215 -26.63 0.83 4.57
C ARG A 215 -26.23 2.12 5.28
N TYR A 216 -26.93 3.19 4.94
CA TYR A 216 -26.84 4.45 5.67
C TYR A 216 -27.41 4.31 7.09
N ALA A 217 -26.78 4.96 8.06
CA ALA A 217 -27.39 5.16 9.38
C ALA A 217 -28.58 6.12 9.27
N ASP A 218 -29.55 6.01 10.17
CA ASP A 218 -30.63 6.99 10.25
C ASP A 218 -30.06 8.37 10.59
N PRO A 219 -30.28 9.39 9.74
CA PRO A 219 -29.63 10.69 9.91
C PRO A 219 -30.11 11.44 11.15
N THR A 220 -31.35 11.21 11.60
CA THR A 220 -31.89 11.87 12.79
C THR A 220 -31.22 11.30 14.04
N LEU A 221 -31.17 9.97 14.14
CA LEU A 221 -30.50 9.28 15.24
C LEU A 221 -29.00 9.54 15.23
N LEU A 222 -28.38 9.55 14.05
CA LEU A 222 -26.94 9.83 13.91
C LEU A 222 -26.61 11.28 14.30
N ALA A 223 -27.45 12.25 13.93
CA ALA A 223 -27.29 13.64 14.34
C ALA A 223 -27.40 13.80 15.86
N ALA A 224 -28.33 13.06 16.49
CA ALA A 224 -28.49 13.07 17.94
C ALA A 224 -27.31 12.43 18.68
N ALA A 225 -26.71 11.34 18.11
CA ALA A 225 -25.62 10.61 18.74
C ALA A 225 -24.24 11.24 18.47
N ASN A 226 -23.93 11.60 17.22
CA ASN A 226 -22.60 12.03 16.76
C ASN A 226 -22.57 13.46 16.21
N GLY A 227 -23.70 14.17 16.27
CA GLY A 227 -23.82 15.55 15.84
C GLY A 227 -24.23 15.72 14.36
N PRO A 228 -24.69 16.93 13.98
CA PRO A 228 -25.26 17.21 12.65
C PRO A 228 -24.23 17.04 11.52
N THR A 229 -22.97 17.30 11.76
CA THR A 229 -21.91 17.13 10.76
C THR A 229 -21.71 15.66 10.39
N SER A 230 -21.82 14.73 11.36
CA SER A 230 -21.78 13.30 11.10
C SER A 230 -22.92 12.87 10.18
N ALA A 231 -24.15 13.29 10.46
CA ALA A 231 -25.31 12.98 9.63
C ALA A 231 -25.19 13.56 8.21
N ALA A 232 -24.69 14.79 8.07
CA ALA A 232 -24.48 15.43 6.78
C ALA A 232 -23.43 14.75 5.92
N LEU A 233 -22.33 14.27 6.53
CA LEU A 233 -21.24 13.56 5.83
C LEU A 233 -21.52 12.06 5.65
N SER A 234 -22.42 11.48 6.44
CA SER A 234 -22.90 10.12 6.28
C SER A 234 -23.68 9.91 4.98
N ASN A 235 -24.60 10.82 4.68
CA ASN A 235 -25.43 10.77 3.48
C ASN A 235 -25.37 12.08 2.71
N ARG A 236 -24.68 12.06 1.56
CA ARG A 236 -24.54 13.18 0.63
C ARG A 236 -25.34 12.99 -0.65
N SER A 237 -26.28 12.00 -0.65
CA SER A 237 -27.08 11.70 -1.83
C SER A 237 -27.93 12.89 -2.27
N LEU A 238 -28.02 13.06 -3.59
CA LEU A 238 -28.72 14.20 -4.21
C LEU A 238 -30.26 14.07 -4.07
N ASP A 239 -30.75 12.84 -3.97
CA ASP A 239 -32.19 12.53 -3.80
C ASP A 239 -32.63 12.41 -2.32
N GLY A 240 -31.70 12.57 -1.36
CA GLY A 240 -31.97 12.38 0.07
C GLY A 240 -32.33 10.95 0.46
N ASN A 241 -32.00 9.95 -0.38
CA ASN A 241 -32.33 8.55 -0.12
C ASN A 241 -31.66 8.04 1.16
N ARG A 242 -32.45 7.64 2.15
CA ARG A 242 -32.00 7.18 3.47
C ARG A 242 -31.64 5.70 3.52
N TYR A 243 -32.13 4.91 2.55
CA TYR A 243 -32.07 3.44 2.58
C TYR A 243 -31.32 2.84 1.41
N GLY A 244 -30.58 3.65 0.66
CA GLY A 244 -29.72 3.21 -0.42
C GLY A 244 -28.48 2.46 0.07
N GLN A 245 -27.75 1.88 -0.86
CA GLN A 245 -26.45 1.26 -0.61
C GLN A 245 -25.40 2.36 -0.38
N ARG A 246 -24.69 2.32 0.76
CA ARG A 246 -23.58 3.26 1.04
C ARG A 246 -22.26 2.70 0.54
N GLY A 247 -21.92 1.47 0.89
CA GLY A 247 -20.69 0.77 0.51
C GLY A 247 -20.94 -0.70 0.16
N ASN A 248 -19.91 -1.41 -0.22
CA ASN A 248 -19.96 -2.83 -0.55
C ASN A 248 -19.05 -3.65 0.36
N LYS A 249 -19.59 -4.28 1.38
CA LYS A 249 -18.85 -5.13 2.33
C LYS A 249 -18.13 -6.34 1.71
N ALA A 250 -18.42 -6.67 0.46
CA ALA A 250 -17.80 -7.81 -0.23
C ALA A 250 -16.46 -7.43 -0.88
N THR A 251 -16.22 -6.16 -1.12
CA THR A 251 -14.98 -5.64 -1.69
C THR A 251 -14.17 -4.95 -0.61
N ARG A 252 -12.88 -5.27 -0.51
CA ARG A 252 -11.94 -4.59 0.38
C ARG A 252 -11.21 -3.51 -0.38
N ASP A 253 -10.89 -2.46 0.33
CA ASP A 253 -10.07 -1.39 -0.19
C ASP A 253 -8.62 -1.81 -0.41
N TRP A 254 -8.02 -1.21 -1.40
CA TRP A 254 -6.59 -1.31 -1.65
C TRP A 254 -6.06 -0.03 -2.29
N TYR A 255 -4.76 0.16 -2.20
CA TYR A 255 -4.11 1.27 -2.88
C TYR A 255 -2.83 0.81 -3.56
N THR A 256 -2.35 1.61 -4.47
CA THR A 256 -1.16 1.33 -5.27
C THR A 256 -0.11 2.39 -5.01
N PHE A 257 1.14 1.97 -4.96
CA PHE A 257 2.30 2.84 -5.10
C PHE A 257 3.08 2.37 -6.33
N PHE A 258 3.50 3.32 -7.16
CA PHE A 258 4.46 3.09 -8.21
C PHE A 258 5.50 4.20 -8.20
N GLY A 259 6.74 3.87 -8.56
CA GLY A 259 7.79 4.88 -8.48
C GLY A 259 9.09 4.45 -9.15
N ILE A 260 9.97 5.44 -9.26
CA ILE A 260 11.34 5.32 -9.73
C ILE A 260 12.26 5.94 -8.68
N GLY A 261 13.43 5.36 -8.49
CA GLY A 261 14.37 5.87 -7.49
C GLY A 261 15.78 5.31 -7.60
N LEU A 262 16.60 5.73 -6.69
CA LEU A 262 18.02 5.36 -6.65
C LEU A 262 18.30 4.56 -5.37
N MET A 263 19.11 3.53 -5.54
CA MET A 263 19.66 2.70 -4.47
C MET A 263 21.16 2.90 -4.40
N ILE A 264 21.66 3.08 -3.19
CA ILE A 264 23.09 3.24 -2.90
C ILE A 264 23.54 2.04 -2.08
N ARG A 265 24.63 1.40 -2.52
CA ARG A 265 25.29 0.35 -1.77
C ARG A 265 25.99 0.92 -0.55
N MET A 266 25.68 0.36 0.63
CA MET A 266 26.35 0.70 1.87
C MET A 266 27.52 -0.28 2.13
N GLY A 267 28.68 0.26 2.51
CA GLY A 267 29.90 -0.53 2.76
C GLY A 267 30.74 -0.75 1.49
N GLY A 268 32.05 -0.54 1.61
CA GLY A 268 33.02 -0.85 0.56
C GLY A 268 33.13 -2.36 0.38
N LYS A 269 33.50 -2.81 -0.83
CA LYS A 269 34.11 -4.12 -0.99
C LYS A 269 35.32 -4.11 -0.06
N GLY A 270 35.33 -4.98 0.94
CA GLY A 270 36.54 -5.24 1.68
C GLY A 270 37.60 -5.65 0.63
N SER A 271 38.51 -4.76 0.31
CA SER A 271 39.73 -5.15 -0.39
C SER A 271 40.44 -6.11 0.53
N CYS A 272 40.38 -7.42 0.25
CA CYS A 272 41.41 -8.29 0.81
C CYS A 272 42.75 -7.68 0.40
N PRO A 273 43.63 -7.39 1.36
CA PRO A 273 45.04 -7.08 1.00
C PRO A 273 45.57 -8.31 0.28
N SER A 274 45.70 -8.21 -1.02
CA SER A 274 46.45 -9.17 -1.83
C SER A 274 47.94 -8.87 -1.68
N ASP A 275 48.48 -9.01 -0.47
CA ASP A 275 49.90 -8.93 -0.24
C ASP A 275 50.30 -10.00 0.77
N PHE A 276 50.35 -11.24 0.28
CA PHE A 276 51.37 -12.21 0.67
C PHE A 276 51.74 -13.00 -0.58
N ARG A 277 52.81 -12.53 -1.19
CA ARG A 277 53.65 -13.37 -2.04
C ARG A 277 54.28 -14.48 -1.22
#